data_0213194ca37e41da9fbfad774eab0d81
#
_entry.id   0213194ca37e41da9fbfad774eab0d81
#
_cell.length_a   1.000
_cell.length_b   1.000
_cell.length_c   1.000
_cell.angle_alpha   90.00
_cell.angle_beta   90.00
_cell.angle_gamma   90.00
#
_symmetry.space_group_name_H-M   'P 1'
#
loop_
_entity.id
_entity.type
_entity.pdbx_description
1 polymer ?
#
loop_
_entity_poly.entity_id
_entity_poly.type
_entity_poly.pdbx_seq_one_letter_code
_entity_poly.pdbx_strand_id
1 'polypeptide(L)'
;PEIAPLLFGGSGSHSLDPTMPAELPERLEAGTLCTPGIAGLREGILYRKAHPEIAENAAQYAIRLGNALSMCDGVTVHGAYDRGTVSFTMDRMLPGEIAYRLNEHGICVRSGYHCAPIAHRTLGTAENGTVRVSFGYGNRATDVDRFLDIFHKI
;
A
#
# COMPACT_ATOMS: atom_id res chain seq x y z
N PRO A 1 25.34 -17.79 -10.54
CA PRO A 1 25.65 -16.50 -11.15
C PRO A 1 26.03 -15.51 -10.07
N GLU A 2 27.17 -14.83 -10.24
CA GLU A 2 27.60 -13.79 -9.31
C GLU A 2 26.78 -12.54 -9.53
N ILE A 3 26.27 -11.98 -8.42
CA ILE A 3 25.55 -10.70 -8.45
C ILE A 3 26.60 -9.59 -8.51
N ALA A 4 26.53 -8.74 -9.52
CA ALA A 4 27.39 -7.57 -9.62
C ALA A 4 26.86 -6.44 -8.73
N PRO A 5 27.77 -5.60 -8.13
CA PRO A 5 27.35 -4.38 -7.44
C PRO A 5 26.58 -3.44 -8.36
N LEU A 6 25.47 -2.89 -7.88
CA LEU A 6 24.70 -1.84 -8.57
C LEU A 6 25.16 -0.45 -8.18
N LEU A 7 25.70 -0.30 -6.97
CA LEU A 7 26.19 0.95 -6.42
C LEU A 7 27.65 0.76 -5.99
N PHE A 8 28.43 1.81 -6.16
CA PHE A 8 29.83 1.86 -5.77
C PHE A 8 30.04 2.98 -4.76
N GLY A 9 30.79 2.73 -3.69
CA GLY A 9 31.06 3.70 -2.63
C GLY A 9 31.96 3.14 -1.57
N GLY A 10 32.24 3.93 -0.53
CA GLY A 10 33.05 3.47 0.60
C GLY A 10 32.38 2.33 1.33
N SER A 11 33.10 1.26 1.60
CA SER A 11 32.63 0.08 2.34
C SER A 11 32.87 0.19 3.86
N GLY A 12 33.72 1.14 4.30
CA GLY A 12 34.13 1.29 5.69
C GLY A 12 35.23 0.30 6.15
N SER A 13 35.50 -0.76 5.38
CA SER A 13 36.47 -1.81 5.74
C SER A 13 37.77 -1.74 4.95
N HIS A 14 37.75 -1.33 3.68
CA HIS A 14 38.87 -1.26 2.76
C HIS A 14 39.12 0.15 2.26
N SER A 15 39.29 1.11 3.18
CA SER A 15 39.28 2.55 2.88
C SER A 15 40.42 3.04 1.95
N LEU A 16 41.47 2.26 1.77
CA LEU A 16 42.57 2.58 0.87
C LEU A 16 42.42 1.99 -0.53
N ASP A 17 41.48 1.08 -0.72
CA ASP A 17 41.19 0.50 -2.04
C ASP A 17 40.29 1.39 -2.85
N PRO A 18 40.66 1.73 -4.10
CA PRO A 18 39.82 2.53 -4.97
C PRO A 18 38.62 1.75 -5.56
N THR A 19 38.57 0.43 -5.35
CA THR A 19 37.52 -0.47 -5.85
C THR A 19 36.71 -1.07 -4.71
N MET A 20 35.50 -1.52 -5.01
CA MET A 20 34.68 -2.25 -4.05
C MET A 20 35.37 -3.57 -3.66
N PRO A 21 35.27 -4.00 -2.39
CA PRO A 21 35.76 -5.31 -1.95
C PRO A 21 35.15 -6.45 -2.76
N ALA A 22 35.89 -7.56 -2.88
CA ALA A 22 35.39 -8.76 -3.56
C ALA A 22 34.48 -9.60 -2.65
N GLU A 23 34.64 -9.46 -1.34
CA GLU A 23 33.96 -10.26 -0.32
C GLU A 23 32.54 -9.77 -0.06
N LEU A 24 31.66 -10.69 0.31
CA LEU A 24 30.32 -10.38 0.82
C LEU A 24 30.38 -10.23 2.35
N PRO A 25 29.58 -9.33 2.93
CA PRO A 25 28.55 -8.51 2.29
C PRO A 25 29.07 -7.20 1.66
N GLU A 26 30.29 -6.75 1.95
CA GLU A 26 30.83 -5.43 1.61
C GLU A 26 30.79 -5.12 0.12
N ARG A 27 30.94 -6.16 -0.73
CA ARG A 27 30.83 -6.04 -2.18
C ARG A 27 29.49 -5.44 -2.65
N LEU A 28 28.42 -5.65 -1.91
CA LEU A 28 27.06 -5.19 -2.29
C LEU A 28 26.57 -4.02 -1.43
N GLU A 29 27.34 -3.61 -0.43
CA GLU A 29 26.98 -2.58 0.54
C GLU A 29 27.85 -1.34 0.36
N ALA A 30 27.36 -0.39 -0.45
CA ALA A 30 28.02 0.89 -0.66
C ALA A 30 27.54 1.94 0.34
N GLY A 31 28.46 2.49 1.12
CA GLY A 31 28.18 3.52 2.13
C GLY A 31 27.74 2.94 3.48
N THR A 32 27.53 3.83 4.45
CA THR A 32 27.10 3.46 5.81
C THR A 32 25.67 2.95 5.81
N LEU A 33 25.46 1.75 6.34
CA LEU A 33 24.12 1.16 6.45
C LEU A 33 23.26 1.94 7.44
N CYS A 34 21.96 2.04 7.13
CA CYS A 34 20.97 2.62 8.03
C CYS A 34 20.63 1.64 9.16
N THR A 35 21.53 1.46 10.12
CA THR A 35 21.35 0.52 11.23
C THR A 35 20.10 0.79 12.07
N PRO A 36 19.68 2.05 12.35
CA PRO A 36 18.40 2.31 13.03
C PRO A 36 17.20 1.83 12.22
N GLY A 37 17.25 2.00 10.88
CA GLY A 37 16.18 1.52 10.00
C GLY A 37 16.09 -0.01 9.97
N ILE A 38 17.25 -0.69 9.95
CA ILE A 38 17.33 -2.17 10.00
C ILE A 38 16.79 -2.69 11.33
N ALA A 39 17.14 -2.05 12.45
CA ALA A 39 16.63 -2.41 13.76
C ALA A 39 15.11 -2.22 13.84
N GLY A 40 14.58 -1.10 13.35
CA GLY A 40 13.15 -0.84 13.28
C GLY A 40 12.40 -1.86 12.39
N LEU A 41 12.97 -2.21 11.23
CA LEU A 41 12.41 -3.25 10.36
C LEU A 41 12.34 -4.61 11.06
N ARG A 42 13.40 -4.99 11.79
CA ARG A 42 13.42 -6.22 12.58
C ARG A 42 12.25 -6.27 13.56
N GLU A 43 12.06 -5.20 14.35
CA GLU A 43 10.98 -5.14 15.34
C GLU A 43 9.60 -5.15 14.66
N GLY A 44 9.43 -4.46 13.54
CA GLY A 44 8.20 -4.49 12.75
C GLY A 44 7.86 -5.89 12.23
N ILE A 45 8.85 -6.65 11.76
CA ILE A 45 8.67 -8.04 11.32
C ILE A 45 8.29 -8.95 12.50
N LEU A 46 8.96 -8.81 13.65
CA LEU A 46 8.66 -9.60 14.84
C LEU A 46 7.25 -9.30 15.37
N TYR A 47 6.88 -8.02 15.43
CA TYR A 47 5.56 -7.59 15.81
C TYR A 47 4.48 -8.20 14.90
N ARG A 48 4.67 -8.11 13.59
CA ARG A 48 3.72 -8.67 12.62
C ARG A 48 3.61 -10.19 12.71
N LYS A 49 4.69 -10.91 13.02
CA LYS A 49 4.66 -12.36 13.26
C LYS A 49 3.89 -12.72 14.54
N ALA A 50 4.01 -11.89 15.57
CA ALA A 50 3.29 -12.08 16.84
C ALA A 50 1.79 -11.71 16.73
N HIS A 51 1.40 -10.94 15.71
CA HIS A 51 0.04 -10.42 15.52
C HIS A 51 -0.50 -10.74 14.12
N PRO A 52 -0.74 -12.03 13.80
CA PRO A 52 -1.28 -12.44 12.50
C PRO A 52 -2.69 -11.89 12.25
N GLU A 53 -3.47 -11.65 13.30
CA GLU A 53 -4.83 -11.09 13.27
C GLU A 53 -4.91 -9.73 12.56
N ILE A 54 -3.79 -8.98 12.51
CA ILE A 54 -3.76 -7.67 11.81
C ILE A 54 -4.07 -7.84 10.32
N ALA A 55 -3.45 -8.83 9.68
CA ALA A 55 -3.66 -9.09 8.26
C ALA A 55 -5.04 -9.72 8.00
N GLU A 56 -5.47 -10.60 8.90
CA GLU A 56 -6.78 -11.26 8.84
C GLU A 56 -7.92 -10.23 8.97
N ASN A 57 -7.83 -9.34 9.96
CA ASN A 57 -8.81 -8.28 10.16
C ASN A 57 -8.84 -7.32 8.97
N ALA A 58 -7.68 -6.90 8.45
CA ALA A 58 -7.62 -6.03 7.29
C ALA A 58 -8.30 -6.66 6.06
N ALA A 59 -8.08 -7.97 5.84
CA ALA A 59 -8.74 -8.72 4.77
C ALA A 59 -10.27 -8.76 4.98
N GLN A 60 -10.73 -9.07 6.19
CA GLN A 60 -12.17 -9.11 6.51
C GLN A 60 -12.84 -7.75 6.34
N TYR A 61 -12.18 -6.66 6.74
CA TYR A 61 -12.72 -5.31 6.56
C TYR A 61 -12.82 -4.95 5.07
N ALA A 62 -11.81 -5.30 4.28
CA ALA A 62 -11.84 -5.09 2.85
C ALA A 62 -12.94 -5.92 2.15
N ILE A 63 -13.09 -7.18 2.50
CA ILE A 63 -14.17 -8.04 1.99
C ILE A 63 -15.54 -7.45 2.32
N ARG A 64 -15.74 -7.04 3.58
CA ARG A 64 -16.98 -6.43 4.01
C ARG A 64 -17.29 -5.15 3.24
N LEU A 65 -16.32 -4.26 3.11
CA LEU A 65 -16.47 -3.02 2.36
C LEU A 65 -16.71 -3.27 0.87
N GLY A 66 -15.91 -4.14 0.25
CA GLY A 66 -16.02 -4.47 -1.17
C GLY A 66 -17.38 -5.08 -1.52
N ASN A 67 -17.88 -5.99 -0.69
CA ASN A 67 -19.21 -6.56 -0.85
C ASN A 67 -20.31 -5.49 -0.74
N ALA A 68 -20.22 -4.60 0.24
CA ALA A 68 -21.21 -3.53 0.40
C ALA A 68 -21.19 -2.55 -0.78
N LEU A 69 -20.00 -2.14 -1.24
CA LEU A 69 -19.85 -1.27 -2.40
C LEU A 69 -20.34 -1.91 -3.69
N SER A 70 -20.16 -3.21 -3.86
CA SER A 70 -20.64 -3.96 -5.04
C SER A 70 -22.16 -4.02 -5.12
N MET A 71 -22.88 -3.74 -4.03
CA MET A 71 -24.35 -3.68 -3.98
C MET A 71 -24.87 -2.25 -4.21
N CYS A 72 -24.01 -1.24 -4.30
CA CYS A 72 -24.40 0.14 -4.53
C CYS A 72 -24.59 0.39 -6.04
N ASP A 73 -25.70 1.03 -6.42
CA ASP A 73 -25.98 1.39 -7.80
C ASP A 73 -24.93 2.38 -8.35
N GLY A 74 -24.40 2.09 -9.54
CA GLY A 74 -23.39 2.92 -10.20
C GLY A 74 -21.99 2.85 -9.59
N VAL A 75 -21.72 1.86 -8.73
CA VAL A 75 -20.40 1.59 -8.18
C VAL A 75 -19.81 0.32 -8.79
N THR A 76 -18.59 0.41 -9.28
CA THR A 76 -17.83 -0.75 -9.77
C THR A 76 -16.62 -0.98 -8.88
N VAL A 77 -16.55 -2.16 -8.27
CA VAL A 77 -15.37 -2.60 -7.51
C VAL A 77 -14.41 -3.34 -8.45
N HIS A 78 -13.14 -2.96 -8.41
CA HIS A 78 -12.11 -3.45 -9.32
C HIS A 78 -11.13 -4.39 -8.63
N GLY A 79 -10.87 -5.54 -9.26
CA GLY A 79 -9.92 -6.53 -8.78
C GLY A 79 -10.39 -7.29 -7.53
N ALA A 80 -9.47 -8.08 -6.96
CA ALA A 80 -9.71 -8.79 -5.71
C ALA A 80 -9.50 -7.86 -4.51
N TYR A 81 -10.31 -8.04 -3.47
CA TYR A 81 -10.27 -7.24 -2.24
C TYR A 81 -10.10 -8.06 -0.95
N ASP A 82 -9.54 -9.24 -1.08
CA ASP A 82 -9.29 -10.20 0.01
C ASP A 82 -7.97 -9.97 0.76
N ARG A 83 -7.24 -8.87 0.44
CA ARG A 83 -5.91 -8.57 0.98
C ARG A 83 -5.80 -7.20 1.68
N GLY A 84 -6.93 -6.71 2.18
CA GLY A 84 -6.94 -5.47 2.97
C GLY A 84 -7.03 -4.18 2.13
N THR A 85 -7.29 -4.26 0.82
CA THR A 85 -7.50 -3.09 -0.04
C THR A 85 -8.73 -3.27 -0.92
N VAL A 86 -9.48 -2.18 -1.13
CA VAL A 86 -10.60 -2.12 -2.07
C VAL A 86 -10.37 -0.96 -3.02
N SER A 87 -10.49 -1.21 -4.32
CA SER A 87 -10.46 -0.17 -5.35
C SER A 87 -11.79 -0.12 -6.06
N PHE A 88 -12.33 1.08 -6.25
CA PHE A 88 -13.64 1.25 -6.88
C PHE A 88 -13.74 2.54 -7.69
N THR A 89 -14.70 2.58 -8.60
CA THR A 89 -15.16 3.77 -9.33
C THR A 89 -16.64 3.97 -9.11
N MET A 90 -17.14 5.18 -9.41
CA MET A 90 -18.55 5.54 -9.35
C MET A 90 -18.92 6.29 -10.64
N ASP A 91 -20.05 5.94 -11.26
CA ASP A 91 -20.45 6.51 -12.56
C ASP A 91 -20.70 8.01 -12.52
N ARG A 92 -21.19 8.51 -11.38
CA ARG A 92 -21.65 9.90 -11.23
C ARG A 92 -20.59 10.83 -10.64
N MET A 93 -19.43 10.33 -10.25
CA MET A 93 -18.44 11.11 -9.52
C MET A 93 -17.01 10.64 -9.80
N LEU A 94 -16.12 11.60 -10.08
CA LEU A 94 -14.71 11.29 -10.31
C LEU A 94 -14.02 10.83 -9.01
N PRO A 95 -13.01 9.94 -9.11
CA PRO A 95 -12.28 9.44 -7.93
C PRO A 95 -11.72 10.54 -7.02
N GLY A 96 -11.27 11.65 -7.59
CA GLY A 96 -10.77 12.80 -6.82
C GLY A 96 -11.85 13.50 -6.01
N GLU A 97 -13.05 13.63 -6.57
CA GLU A 97 -14.19 14.23 -5.88
C GLU A 97 -14.70 13.35 -4.74
N ILE A 98 -14.80 12.04 -4.97
CA ILE A 98 -15.15 11.09 -3.90
C ILE A 98 -14.15 11.18 -2.74
N ALA A 99 -12.86 11.18 -3.06
CA ALA A 99 -11.82 11.30 -2.04
C ALA A 99 -11.90 12.62 -1.27
N TYR A 100 -12.18 13.72 -1.95
CA TYR A 100 -12.37 15.03 -1.33
C TYR A 100 -13.55 15.02 -0.34
N ARG A 101 -14.73 14.55 -0.77
CA ARG A 101 -15.92 14.48 0.09
C ARG A 101 -15.75 13.55 1.29
N LEU A 102 -15.10 12.40 1.11
CA LEU A 102 -14.77 11.50 2.22
C LEU A 102 -13.81 12.18 3.22
N ASN A 103 -12.85 12.93 2.72
CA ASN A 103 -11.88 13.65 3.55
C ASN A 103 -12.53 14.76 4.39
N GLU A 104 -13.56 15.45 3.88
CA GLU A 104 -14.35 16.43 4.67
C GLU A 104 -14.99 15.80 5.92
N HIS A 105 -15.21 14.48 5.90
CA HIS A 105 -15.73 13.71 7.02
C HIS A 105 -14.62 12.95 7.80
N GLY A 106 -13.35 13.28 7.55
CA GLY A 106 -12.20 12.67 8.22
C GLY A 106 -11.93 11.22 7.80
N ILE A 107 -12.36 10.81 6.58
CA ILE A 107 -12.05 9.52 5.99
C ILE A 107 -10.98 9.69 4.93
N CYS A 108 -9.78 9.20 5.22
CA CYS A 108 -8.63 9.29 4.34
C CYS A 108 -8.60 8.10 3.37
N VAL A 109 -8.69 8.40 2.08
CA VAL A 109 -8.56 7.43 0.99
C VAL A 109 -7.55 7.95 -0.04
N ARG A 110 -7.18 7.13 -0.98
CA ARG A 110 -6.32 7.56 -2.09
C ARG A 110 -7.08 7.47 -3.42
N SER A 111 -7.03 8.55 -4.22
CA SER A 111 -7.58 8.57 -5.57
C SER A 111 -6.50 8.60 -6.64
N GLY A 112 -6.83 8.22 -7.86
CA GLY A 112 -5.99 8.27 -9.06
C GLY A 112 -5.35 6.95 -9.43
N TYR A 113 -4.13 6.99 -9.97
CA TYR A 113 -3.49 5.84 -10.62
C TYR A 113 -2.61 4.98 -9.70
N HIS A 114 -2.39 5.37 -8.45
CA HIS A 114 -1.62 4.60 -7.45
C HIS A 114 -0.23 4.15 -7.90
N CYS A 115 0.40 4.88 -8.83
CA CYS A 115 1.67 4.53 -9.48
C CYS A 115 1.63 3.19 -10.24
N ALA A 116 0.45 2.76 -10.72
CA ALA A 116 0.24 1.46 -11.36
C ALA A 116 -0.45 1.58 -12.74
N PRO A 117 0.15 2.29 -13.71
CA PRO A 117 -0.52 2.56 -15.00
C PRO A 117 -0.89 1.31 -15.79
N ILE A 118 -0.10 0.25 -15.67
CA ILE A 118 -0.38 -1.03 -16.36
C ILE A 118 -1.63 -1.69 -15.76
N ALA A 119 -1.77 -1.69 -14.42
CA ALA A 119 -2.95 -2.23 -13.76
C ALA A 119 -4.22 -1.47 -14.20
N HIS A 120 -4.16 -0.14 -14.28
CA HIS A 120 -5.32 0.66 -14.73
C HIS A 120 -5.69 0.39 -16.19
N ARG A 121 -4.72 0.13 -17.07
CA ARG A 121 -5.00 -0.31 -18.45
C ARG A 121 -5.72 -1.65 -18.48
N THR A 122 -5.25 -2.61 -17.70
CA THR A 122 -5.85 -3.96 -17.60
C THR A 122 -7.26 -3.93 -17.02
N LEU A 123 -7.50 -3.07 -16.03
CA LEU A 123 -8.80 -2.92 -15.37
C LEU A 123 -9.78 -1.98 -16.12
N GLY A 124 -9.35 -1.34 -17.21
CA GLY A 124 -10.18 -0.38 -17.94
C GLY A 124 -10.40 0.95 -17.22
N THR A 125 -9.58 1.28 -16.22
CA THR A 125 -9.70 2.50 -15.39
C THR A 125 -8.62 3.54 -15.71
N ALA A 126 -8.01 3.46 -16.88
CA ALA A 126 -6.88 4.32 -17.27
C ALA A 126 -7.27 5.78 -17.50
N GLU A 127 -8.55 6.09 -17.70
CA GLU A 127 -9.01 7.45 -17.96
C GLU A 127 -8.98 8.31 -16.68
N ASN A 128 -9.53 7.81 -15.57
CA ASN A 128 -9.73 8.59 -14.35
C ASN A 128 -9.09 7.96 -13.10
N GLY A 129 -8.54 6.75 -13.20
CA GLY A 129 -8.05 5.99 -12.06
C GLY A 129 -9.19 5.43 -11.19
N THR A 130 -8.90 5.17 -9.92
CA THR A 130 -9.86 4.63 -8.94
C THR A 130 -9.73 5.34 -7.61
N VAL A 131 -10.71 5.17 -6.74
CA VAL A 131 -10.56 5.37 -5.28
C VAL A 131 -10.05 4.07 -4.68
N ARG A 132 -9.02 4.14 -3.84
CA ARG A 132 -8.51 3.01 -3.08
C ARG A 132 -8.66 3.24 -1.59
N VAL A 133 -9.34 2.33 -0.93
CA VAL A 133 -9.39 2.20 0.53
C VAL A 133 -8.40 1.13 0.95
N SER A 134 -7.63 1.38 1.99
CA SER A 134 -6.63 0.44 2.50
C SER A 134 -6.79 0.30 4.01
N PHE A 135 -6.89 -0.93 4.47
CA PHE A 135 -6.97 -1.26 5.89
C PHE A 135 -5.61 -1.72 6.42
N GLY A 136 -5.32 -1.41 7.66
CA GLY A 136 -4.08 -1.75 8.32
C GLY A 136 -4.21 -1.85 9.84
N TYR A 137 -3.09 -1.80 10.54
CA TYR A 137 -2.95 -2.00 11.98
C TYR A 137 -3.92 -1.21 12.85
N GLY A 138 -4.22 0.03 12.50
CA GLY A 138 -5.05 0.92 13.35
C GLY A 138 -6.54 0.83 13.08
N ASN A 139 -6.97 0.07 12.07
CA ASN A 139 -8.37 0.04 11.67
C ASN A 139 -9.20 -0.93 12.52
N ARG A 140 -10.49 -0.62 12.62
CA ARG A 140 -11.51 -1.37 13.35
C ARG A 140 -12.72 -1.64 12.45
N ALA A 141 -13.53 -2.60 12.82
CA ALA A 141 -14.78 -2.89 12.11
C ALA A 141 -15.70 -1.68 12.01
N THR A 142 -15.72 -0.81 13.03
CA THR A 142 -16.47 0.45 13.06
C THR A 142 -16.03 1.47 12.01
N ASP A 143 -14.80 1.38 11.49
CA ASP A 143 -14.34 2.25 10.42
C ASP A 143 -15.03 1.92 9.11
N VAL A 144 -15.35 0.64 8.88
CA VAL A 144 -16.14 0.20 7.73
C VAL A 144 -17.56 0.74 7.82
N ASP A 145 -18.19 0.66 9.00
CA ASP A 145 -19.53 1.20 9.22
C ASP A 145 -19.57 2.70 8.96
N ARG A 146 -18.61 3.42 9.55
CA ARG A 146 -18.48 4.87 9.35
C ARG A 146 -18.25 5.23 7.88
N PHE A 147 -17.42 4.46 7.16
CA PHE A 147 -17.21 4.67 5.74
C PHE A 147 -18.54 4.56 4.98
N LEU A 148 -19.28 3.49 5.19
CA LEU A 148 -20.55 3.24 4.51
C LEU A 148 -21.61 4.28 4.83
N ASP A 149 -21.71 4.70 6.10
CA ASP A 149 -22.63 5.74 6.54
C ASP A 149 -22.37 7.10 5.86
N ILE A 150 -21.11 7.43 5.62
CA ILE A 150 -20.74 8.66 4.90
C ILE A 150 -20.88 8.48 3.40
N PHE A 151 -20.44 7.34 2.86
CA PHE A 151 -20.50 7.05 1.43
C PHE A 151 -21.91 7.12 0.85
N HIS A 152 -22.93 6.69 1.60
CA HIS A 152 -24.33 6.80 1.20
C HIS A 152 -24.89 8.23 1.19
N LYS A 153 -24.17 9.20 1.74
CA LYS A 153 -24.57 10.60 1.82
C LYS A 153 -23.92 11.49 0.76
N ILE A 154 -22.90 10.98 0.10
CA ILE A 154 -22.16 11.71 -0.92
C ILE A 154 -22.60 11.28 -2.31
#